data_25dfce58b561f4aace081c118b9145ea
#
_entry.id   25dfce58b561f4aace081c118b9145ea
#
_cell.length_a   1.000
_cell.length_b   1.000
_cell.length_c   1.000
_cell.angle_alpha   90.00
_cell.angle_beta   90.00
_cell.angle_gamma   90.00
#
_symmetry.space_group_name_H-M   'P 1'
#
loop_
_entity.id
_entity.type
_entity.pdbx_description
1 polymer ?
#
loop_
_entity_poly.entity_id
_entity_poly.type
_entity_poly.pdbx_seq_one_letter_code
_entity_poly.pdbx_strand_id
1 'polypeptide(L)'
;MKNFTLELNKETADYLQRLAYEVMTRKDVVARMLESAKDDADASVLDSVPFKHYHKLLEEAECSYDVAKAELEKSLQPRVLEHEGKDVKFRWEVTDFSEHLVHITVLEG
;
A
#
# COMPACT_ATOMS: atom_id res chain seq x y z
N MET A 1 -3.99 -16.67 -17.87
CA MET A 1 -3.79 -16.32 -16.45
C MET A 1 -5.03 -16.69 -15.64
N LYS A 2 -4.80 -17.24 -14.46
CA LYS A 2 -5.90 -17.57 -13.55
C LYS A 2 -6.09 -16.44 -12.54
N ASN A 3 -7.33 -16.13 -12.26
CA ASN A 3 -7.70 -15.14 -11.26
C ASN A 3 -8.68 -15.78 -10.27
N PHE A 4 -8.49 -15.50 -9.01
CA PHE A 4 -9.44 -15.92 -7.98
C PHE A 4 -9.35 -14.96 -6.80
N THR A 5 -10.30 -15.05 -5.89
CA THR A 5 -10.33 -14.22 -4.69
C THR A 5 -10.17 -15.06 -3.44
N LEU A 6 -9.53 -14.48 -2.43
CA LEU A 6 -9.41 -15.07 -1.10
C LEU A 6 -9.98 -14.09 -0.09
N GLU A 7 -10.56 -14.64 0.96
CA GLU A 7 -11.07 -13.82 2.05
C GLU A 7 -9.95 -13.39 2.97
N LEU A 8 -9.97 -12.11 3.37
CA LEU A 8 -9.07 -11.56 4.38
C LEU A 8 -9.77 -11.56 5.73
N ASN A 9 -8.99 -11.71 6.78
CA ASN A 9 -9.43 -11.43 8.13
C ASN A 9 -9.85 -9.95 8.20
N LYS A 10 -10.97 -9.67 8.85
CA LYS A 10 -11.49 -8.30 8.99
C LYS A 10 -10.44 -7.36 9.60
N GLU A 11 -9.74 -7.82 10.64
CA GLU A 11 -8.72 -7.01 11.30
C GLU A 11 -7.57 -6.66 10.35
N THR A 12 -7.15 -7.61 9.53
CA THR A 12 -6.10 -7.40 8.53
C THR A 12 -6.55 -6.41 7.46
N ALA A 13 -7.78 -6.57 6.95
CA ALA A 13 -8.34 -5.69 5.93
C ALA A 13 -8.47 -4.26 6.47
N ASP A 14 -8.99 -4.09 7.69
CA ASP A 14 -9.16 -2.79 8.32
C ASP A 14 -7.81 -2.12 8.58
N TYR A 15 -6.81 -2.90 9.00
CA TYR A 15 -5.45 -2.39 9.24
C TYR A 15 -4.80 -1.89 7.95
N LEU A 16 -4.90 -2.69 6.87
CA LEU A 16 -4.35 -2.29 5.57
C LEU A 16 -5.06 -1.05 5.02
N GLN A 17 -6.38 -0.99 5.16
CA GLN A 17 -7.17 0.17 4.72
C GLN A 17 -6.71 1.44 5.44
N ARG A 18 -6.50 1.36 6.75
CA ARG A 18 -6.03 2.49 7.54
C ARG A 18 -4.65 2.95 7.09
N LEU A 19 -3.72 2.01 6.87
CA LEU A 19 -2.37 2.35 6.42
C LEU A 19 -2.38 2.94 5.01
N ALA A 20 -3.18 2.39 4.11
CA ALA A 20 -3.33 2.93 2.77
C ALA A 20 -3.89 4.35 2.79
N TYR A 21 -4.87 4.60 3.64
CA TYR A 21 -5.45 5.93 3.82
C TYR A 21 -4.42 6.93 4.38
N GLU A 22 -3.61 6.52 5.35
CA GLU A 22 -2.55 7.36 5.88
C GLU A 22 -1.53 7.74 4.81
N VAL A 23 -1.10 6.78 4.01
CA VAL A 23 -0.17 7.04 2.90
C VAL A 23 -0.78 8.03 1.92
N MET A 24 -2.03 7.81 1.52
CA MET A 24 -2.71 8.68 0.56
C MET A 24 -2.85 10.10 1.10
N THR A 25 -3.27 10.25 2.35
CA THR A 25 -3.47 11.55 2.98
C THR A 25 -2.15 12.33 3.12
N ARG A 26 -1.11 11.66 3.59
CA ARG A 26 0.21 12.28 3.76
C ARG A 26 0.85 12.61 2.43
N LYS A 27 0.67 11.76 1.42
CA LYS A 27 1.14 12.00 0.06
C LYS A 27 0.47 13.25 -0.54
N ASP A 28 -0.83 13.41 -0.31
CA ASP A 28 -1.57 14.57 -0.78
C ASP A 28 -1.05 15.87 -0.15
N VAL A 29 -0.76 15.86 1.14
CA VAL A 29 -0.19 17.02 1.84
C VAL A 29 1.17 17.39 1.25
N VAL A 30 2.06 16.42 1.06
CA VAL A 30 3.38 16.65 0.47
C VAL A 30 3.25 17.17 -0.96
N ALA A 31 2.33 16.61 -1.75
CA ALA A 31 2.09 17.05 -3.12
C ALA A 31 1.64 18.50 -3.18
N ARG A 32 0.77 18.93 -2.27
CA ARG A 32 0.31 20.33 -2.19
C ARG A 32 1.45 21.27 -1.82
N MET A 33 2.34 20.86 -0.93
CA MET A 33 3.51 21.65 -0.57
C MET A 33 4.45 21.79 -1.74
N LEU A 34 4.69 20.72 -2.52
CA LEU A 34 5.52 20.76 -3.71
C LEU A 34 4.91 21.66 -4.79
N GLU A 35 3.59 21.62 -4.95
CA GLU A 35 2.90 22.47 -5.90
C GLU A 35 3.03 23.97 -5.53
N SER A 36 2.91 24.28 -4.25
CA SER A 36 3.16 25.63 -3.75
C SER A 36 4.58 26.08 -4.02
N ALA A 37 5.56 25.17 -3.91
CA ALA A 37 6.97 25.48 -4.17
C ALA A 37 7.24 25.80 -5.64
N LYS A 38 6.46 25.28 -6.57
CA LYS A 38 6.59 25.58 -8.00
C LYS A 38 6.27 27.06 -8.30
N ASP A 39 5.34 27.62 -7.55
CA ASP A 39 4.91 29.01 -7.69
C ASP A 39 5.81 29.97 -6.92
N ASP A 40 6.69 29.45 -6.08
CA ASP A 40 7.62 30.22 -5.26
C ASP A 40 9.00 30.24 -5.92
N ALA A 41 9.46 31.43 -6.31
CA ALA A 41 10.74 31.59 -6.97
C ALA A 41 11.94 31.15 -6.13
N ASP A 42 11.79 31.16 -4.80
CA ASP A 42 12.88 30.83 -3.88
C ASP A 42 12.97 29.33 -3.57
N ALA A 43 11.91 28.57 -3.88
CA ALA A 43 11.82 27.14 -3.55
C ALA A 43 12.14 26.85 -2.07
N SER A 44 11.97 27.83 -1.20
CA SER A 44 12.30 27.73 0.22
C SER A 44 11.41 26.72 0.98
N VAL A 45 10.26 26.39 0.42
CA VAL A 45 9.33 25.42 1.00
C VAL A 45 10.01 24.05 1.15
N LEU A 46 10.86 23.64 0.18
CA LEU A 46 11.54 22.36 0.20
C LEU A 46 12.56 22.24 1.34
N ASP A 47 13.11 23.36 1.79
CA ASP A 47 14.05 23.40 2.91
C ASP A 47 13.38 23.73 4.24
N SER A 48 12.07 23.97 4.21
CA SER A 48 11.33 24.35 5.42
C SER A 48 11.20 23.17 6.38
N VAL A 49 11.16 23.46 7.66
CA VAL A 49 10.94 22.45 8.70
C VAL A 49 9.59 21.74 8.52
N PRO A 50 8.47 22.46 8.24
CA PRO A 50 7.20 21.78 7.98
C PRO A 50 7.26 20.77 6.83
N PHE A 51 7.89 21.13 5.70
CA PHE A 51 8.00 20.21 4.57
C PHE A 51 8.77 18.95 4.94
N LYS A 52 9.94 19.11 5.58
CA LYS A 52 10.77 17.99 6.01
C LYS A 52 10.02 17.08 6.98
N HIS A 53 9.24 17.67 7.88
CA HIS A 53 8.44 16.92 8.84
C HIS A 53 7.38 16.07 8.13
N TYR A 54 6.59 16.66 7.22
CA TYR A 54 5.53 15.94 6.50
C TYR A 54 6.10 14.91 5.55
N HIS A 55 7.24 15.19 4.92
CA HIS A 55 7.92 14.24 4.06
C HIS A 55 8.38 13.00 4.85
N LYS A 56 8.91 13.22 6.05
CA LYS A 56 9.31 12.15 6.94
C LYS A 56 8.10 11.30 7.38
N LEU A 57 6.99 11.94 7.72
CA LEU A 57 5.75 11.23 8.07
C LEU A 57 5.26 10.37 6.91
N LEU A 58 5.38 10.87 5.68
CA LEU A 58 5.02 10.09 4.49
C LEU A 58 5.91 8.86 4.35
N GLU A 59 7.22 9.03 4.48
CA GLU A 59 8.17 7.91 4.40
C GLU A 59 7.87 6.85 5.45
N GLU A 60 7.56 7.26 6.68
CA GLU A 60 7.21 6.34 7.76
C GLU A 60 5.92 5.58 7.45
N ALA A 61 4.91 6.27 6.89
CA ALA A 61 3.66 5.63 6.51
C ALA A 61 3.85 4.64 5.37
N GLU A 62 4.63 4.99 4.36
CA GLU A 62 4.95 4.09 3.24
C GLU A 62 5.69 2.85 3.73
N CYS A 63 6.66 3.02 4.62
CA CYS A 63 7.40 1.91 5.20
C CYS A 63 6.47 0.96 5.97
N SER A 64 5.59 1.50 6.81
CA SER A 64 4.63 0.69 7.58
C SER A 64 3.68 -0.07 6.65
N TYR A 65 3.23 0.58 5.59
CA TYR A 65 2.35 -0.04 4.60
C TYR A 65 3.07 -1.16 3.85
N ASP A 66 4.32 -0.93 3.43
CA ASP A 66 5.11 -1.95 2.73
C ASP A 66 5.38 -3.17 3.61
N VAL A 67 5.68 -2.97 4.89
CA VAL A 67 5.87 -4.07 5.84
C VAL A 67 4.58 -4.87 6.00
N ALA A 68 3.45 -4.19 6.15
CA ALA A 68 2.14 -4.86 6.29
C ALA A 68 1.79 -5.66 5.04
N LYS A 69 2.07 -5.12 3.84
CA LYS A 69 1.86 -5.83 2.59
C LYS A 69 2.74 -7.08 2.49
N ALA A 70 4.01 -6.96 2.88
CA ALA A 70 4.93 -8.10 2.84
C ALA A 70 4.47 -9.22 3.79
N GLU A 71 3.98 -8.87 4.97
CA GLU A 71 3.45 -9.84 5.92
C GLU A 71 2.19 -10.53 5.37
N LEU A 72 1.31 -9.77 4.74
CA LEU A 72 0.12 -10.34 4.11
C LEU A 72 0.50 -11.29 2.98
N GLU A 73 1.45 -10.91 2.14
CA GLU A 73 1.92 -11.76 1.05
C GLU A 73 2.43 -13.11 1.56
N LYS A 74 3.20 -13.09 2.64
CA LYS A 74 3.67 -14.33 3.28
C LYS A 74 2.50 -15.21 3.75
N SER A 75 1.45 -14.61 4.27
CA SER A 75 0.28 -15.36 4.71
C SER A 75 -0.56 -15.89 3.55
N LEU A 76 -0.51 -15.23 2.40
CA LEU A 76 -1.23 -15.66 1.20
C LEU A 76 -0.55 -16.83 0.49
N GLN A 77 0.78 -16.92 0.55
CA GLN A 77 1.52 -17.99 -0.15
C GLN A 77 0.99 -19.40 0.12
N PRO A 78 0.81 -19.84 1.38
CA PRO A 78 0.26 -21.18 1.64
C PRO A 78 -1.16 -21.35 1.11
N ARG A 79 -1.97 -20.29 1.15
CA ARG A 79 -3.35 -20.35 0.67
C ARG A 79 -3.40 -20.47 -0.85
N VAL A 80 -2.52 -19.77 -1.56
CA VAL A 80 -2.39 -19.88 -3.02
C VAL A 80 -1.86 -21.26 -3.39
N LEU A 81 -0.86 -21.77 -2.68
CA LEU A 81 -0.31 -23.10 -2.87
C LEU A 81 -1.42 -24.17 -2.73
N GLU A 82 -2.24 -24.07 -1.70
CA GLU A 82 -3.34 -24.99 -1.47
C GLU A 82 -4.37 -24.93 -2.60
N HIS A 83 -4.72 -23.73 -3.04
CA HIS A 83 -5.69 -23.52 -4.11
C HIS A 83 -5.20 -24.10 -5.45
N GLU A 84 -3.93 -23.86 -5.79
CA GLU A 84 -3.36 -24.30 -7.07
C GLU A 84 -2.79 -25.71 -7.04
N GLY A 85 -2.54 -26.26 -5.87
CA GLY A 85 -1.95 -27.60 -5.70
C GLY A 85 -0.45 -27.63 -6.01
N LYS A 86 0.17 -26.49 -6.26
CA LYS A 86 1.60 -26.36 -6.52
C LYS A 86 2.06 -24.95 -6.21
N ASP A 87 3.37 -24.78 -6.04
CA ASP A 87 3.96 -23.47 -5.80
C ASP A 87 3.96 -22.65 -7.11
N VAL A 88 3.34 -21.47 -7.06
CA VAL A 88 3.22 -20.58 -8.22
C VAL A 88 3.56 -19.15 -7.82
N LYS A 89 3.97 -18.37 -8.80
CA LYS A 89 4.12 -16.92 -8.61
C LYS A 89 2.77 -16.26 -8.81
N PHE A 90 2.48 -15.25 -8.03
CA PHE A 90 1.21 -14.54 -8.11
C PHE A 90 1.37 -13.07 -7.76
N ARG A 91 0.40 -12.28 -8.23
CA ARG A 91 0.19 -10.91 -7.78
C ARG A 91 -1.08 -10.88 -6.96
N TRP A 92 -1.16 -9.91 -6.08
CA TRP A 92 -2.36 -9.73 -5.28
C TRP A 92 -2.70 -8.25 -5.16
N GLU A 93 -3.98 -7.97 -5.04
CA GLU A 93 -4.50 -6.63 -4.90
C GLU A 93 -5.77 -6.67 -4.07
N VAL A 94 -5.91 -5.73 -3.13
CA VAL A 94 -7.15 -5.55 -2.39
C VAL A 94 -7.93 -4.43 -3.08
N THR A 95 -8.95 -4.82 -3.85
CA THR A 95 -9.75 -3.87 -4.63
C THR A 95 -10.91 -3.28 -3.84
N ASP A 96 -11.38 -4.02 -2.84
CA ASP A 96 -12.47 -3.59 -1.97
C ASP A 96 -12.23 -4.05 -0.55
N PHE A 97 -11.80 -3.11 0.29
CA PHE A 97 -11.55 -3.39 1.70
C PHE A 97 -12.84 -3.70 2.48
N SER A 98 -13.98 -3.17 2.03
CA SER A 98 -15.25 -3.38 2.73
C SER A 98 -15.74 -4.82 2.62
N GLU A 99 -15.39 -5.52 1.54
CA GLU A 99 -15.74 -6.92 1.35
C GLU A 99 -14.70 -7.88 1.93
N HIS A 100 -13.57 -7.35 2.39
CA HIS A 100 -12.47 -8.13 2.97
C HIS A 100 -11.95 -9.20 2.00
N LEU A 101 -11.88 -8.86 0.71
CA LEU A 101 -11.41 -9.78 -0.33
C LEU A 101 -10.11 -9.30 -0.94
N VAL A 102 -9.23 -10.25 -1.21
CA VAL A 102 -8.01 -10.01 -1.97
C VAL A 102 -8.10 -10.73 -3.31
N HIS A 103 -7.81 -10.01 -4.38
CA HIS A 103 -7.80 -10.55 -5.73
C HIS A 103 -6.41 -11.11 -6.03
N ILE A 104 -6.36 -12.39 -6.41
CA ILE A 104 -5.12 -13.09 -6.73
C ILE A 104 -5.05 -13.32 -8.24
N THR A 105 -3.93 -12.96 -8.84
CA THR A 105 -3.64 -13.25 -10.24
C THR A 105 -2.43 -14.16 -10.29
N VAL A 106 -2.62 -15.39 -10.76
CA VAL A 106 -1.53 -16.35 -10.90
C VAL A 106 -0.74 -16.01 -12.14
N LEU A 107 0.57 -15.88 -11.97
CA LEU A 107 1.50 -15.59 -13.07
C LEU A 107 2.05 -16.92 -13.59
N GLU A 108 1.83 -17.18 -14.87
CA GLU A 108 2.44 -18.33 -15.52
C GLU A 108 3.91 -18.03 -15.78
N GLY A 109 4.76 -18.83 -15.17
CA GLY A 109 6.18 -18.67 -15.31
C GLY A 109 6.77 -19.54 -16.38
#